data_2c257bee38c662d354095f896f61a27a
#
_entry.id   2c257bee38c662d354095f896f61a27a
#
_cell.length_a   1.000
_cell.length_b   1.000
_cell.length_c   1.000
_cell.angle_alpha   90.00
_cell.angle_beta   90.00
_cell.angle_gamma   90.00
#
_symmetry.space_group_name_H-M   'P 1'
#
loop_
_entity.id
_entity.type
_entity.pdbx_description
1 polymer ?
#
loop_
_entity_poly.entity_id
_entity_poly.type
_entity_poly.pdbx_seq_one_letter_code
_entity_poly.pdbx_strand_id
1 'polypeptide(L)'
;MKKLVTAMLLMAATTSAAQQFMPEIHGTIRGKYEYQTEEGEGRFEVRNARISVTGKLVEQVAYKAEIDLSDEGSIKMLDAYARITPLRRLNFTIGQFRVPFTIDAHRSPHQQYFANRSFIAKQVGNVRDVGATLGYTLSGANPIILEAGLFNGSGLTNQKDYWTKAVNFSAKAQFFLPRGFNVTLSTQKISPNGNTTMMYDLGTYYHANGWHIEAEYLYKHYSHDLFSDVHSFDGFINYDIKTHKRESLIKKVSPLVRYDFMSDHSDGNTVDTDGLLKLTDYKRHRLTTGVTISLAKPFVSDIRINFEKYFYRDGAIPKPSEKDKIVFEVMTRF
;
A
#
# COMPACT_ATOMS: atom_id res chain seq x y z
N MET A 1 -46.40 21.01 27.27
CA MET A 1 -46.18 20.08 26.16
C MET A 1 -45.22 20.64 25.07
N LYS A 2 -45.49 21.80 24.45
CA LYS A 2 -44.64 22.37 23.39
C LYS A 2 -43.17 22.52 23.77
N LYS A 3 -42.84 22.98 24.98
CA LYS A 3 -41.43 23.13 25.44
C LYS A 3 -40.69 21.80 25.61
N LEU A 4 -41.39 20.72 26.00
CA LEU A 4 -40.81 19.40 26.18
C LEU A 4 -40.50 18.74 24.83
N VAL A 5 -41.37 18.93 23.82
CA VAL A 5 -41.16 18.45 22.44
C VAL A 5 -40.01 19.18 21.78
N THR A 6 -39.88 20.50 22.00
CA THR A 6 -38.75 21.29 21.48
C THR A 6 -37.42 20.86 22.11
N ALA A 7 -37.40 20.56 23.42
CA ALA A 7 -36.19 20.06 24.10
C ALA A 7 -35.82 18.65 23.63
N MET A 8 -36.78 17.75 23.39
CA MET A 8 -36.51 16.41 22.80
C MET A 8 -36.04 16.49 21.36
N LEU A 9 -36.56 17.38 20.55
CA LEU A 9 -36.11 17.62 19.19
C LEU A 9 -34.69 18.22 19.15
N LEU A 10 -34.36 19.13 20.05
CA LEU A 10 -32.98 19.64 20.18
C LEU A 10 -32.01 18.57 20.66
N MET A 11 -32.36 17.71 21.62
CA MET A 11 -31.52 16.60 22.06
C MET A 11 -31.33 15.56 20.95
N ALA A 12 -32.37 15.23 20.18
CA ALA A 12 -32.27 14.32 19.03
C ALA A 12 -31.38 14.91 17.90
N ALA A 13 -31.48 16.21 17.64
CA ALA A 13 -30.61 16.89 16.66
C ALA A 13 -29.15 16.95 17.10
N THR A 14 -28.87 17.17 18.40
CA THR A 14 -27.51 17.18 18.94
C THR A 14 -26.87 15.79 18.96
N THR A 15 -27.65 14.74 19.24
CA THR A 15 -27.14 13.35 19.18
C THR A 15 -26.84 12.92 17.74
N SER A 16 -27.68 13.30 16.76
CA SER A 16 -27.41 13.02 15.33
C SER A 16 -26.14 13.75 14.82
N ALA A 17 -25.95 15.00 15.19
CA ALA A 17 -24.78 15.77 14.80
C ALA A 17 -23.50 15.22 15.49
N ALA A 18 -23.58 14.84 16.76
CA ALA A 18 -22.45 14.22 17.47
C ALA A 18 -22.05 12.87 16.86
N GLN A 19 -23.00 12.06 16.41
CA GLN A 19 -22.76 10.76 15.79
C GLN A 19 -22.06 10.88 14.43
N GLN A 20 -22.26 11.97 13.69
CA GLN A 20 -21.64 12.21 12.39
C GLN A 20 -20.12 12.48 12.49
N PHE A 21 -19.63 12.96 13.65
CA PHE A 21 -18.23 13.30 13.87
C PHE A 21 -17.53 12.35 14.86
N MET A 22 -18.16 11.25 15.25
CA MET A 22 -17.52 10.27 16.13
C MET A 22 -16.34 9.62 15.42
N PRO A 23 -15.19 9.45 16.13
CA PRO A 23 -14.06 8.71 15.57
C PRO A 23 -14.40 7.25 15.28
N GLU A 24 -13.95 6.76 14.14
CA GLU A 24 -14.03 5.35 13.77
C GLU A 24 -12.70 4.67 14.09
N ILE A 25 -12.76 3.55 14.80
CA ILE A 25 -11.58 2.73 15.13
C ILE A 25 -11.60 1.50 14.25
N HIS A 26 -10.46 1.22 13.61
CA HIS A 26 -10.27 0.03 12.79
C HIS A 26 -9.01 -0.71 13.22
N GLY A 27 -9.08 -2.02 13.23
CA GLY A 27 -7.93 -2.88 13.42
C GLY A 27 -7.68 -3.78 12.22
N THR A 28 -6.41 -4.14 11.96
CA THR A 28 -6.04 -5.14 10.96
C THR A 28 -4.93 -6.01 11.51
N ILE A 29 -5.21 -7.29 11.66
CA ILE A 29 -4.25 -8.30 12.13
C ILE A 29 -3.95 -9.24 10.97
N ARG A 30 -2.66 -9.56 10.75
CA ARG A 30 -2.20 -10.55 9.80
C ARG A 30 -1.17 -11.43 10.48
N GLY A 31 -1.51 -12.71 10.62
CA GLY A 31 -0.59 -13.76 11.06
C GLY A 31 -0.29 -14.68 9.88
N LYS A 32 0.95 -15.08 9.70
CA LYS A 32 1.32 -16.01 8.65
C LYS A 32 2.30 -17.08 9.12
N TYR A 33 2.28 -18.21 8.43
CA TYR A 33 3.29 -19.24 8.46
C TYR A 33 3.95 -19.32 7.08
N GLU A 34 5.27 -19.35 7.03
CA GLU A 34 6.06 -19.54 5.81
C GLU A 34 6.90 -20.81 5.96
N TYR A 35 6.93 -21.63 4.91
CA TYR A 35 7.76 -22.83 4.84
C TYR A 35 8.59 -22.80 3.57
N GLN A 36 9.92 -22.75 3.71
CA GLN A 36 10.88 -22.79 2.61
C GLN A 36 11.06 -24.22 2.13
N THR A 37 10.69 -24.48 0.88
CA THR A 37 10.58 -25.84 0.35
C THR A 37 11.92 -26.51 0.07
N GLU A 38 12.97 -25.72 -0.21
CA GLU A 38 14.32 -26.24 -0.47
C GLU A 38 15.13 -26.40 0.81
N GLU A 39 14.99 -25.46 1.75
CA GLU A 39 15.72 -25.48 3.02
C GLU A 39 15.08 -26.39 4.08
N GLY A 40 13.78 -26.69 3.93
CA GLY A 40 13.03 -27.46 4.92
C GLY A 40 12.74 -26.69 6.21
N GLU A 41 12.81 -25.35 6.17
CA GLU A 41 12.64 -24.49 7.34
C GLU A 41 11.31 -23.76 7.33
N GLY A 42 10.71 -23.54 8.49
CA GLY A 42 9.45 -22.83 8.64
C GLY A 42 9.49 -21.81 9.76
N ARG A 43 8.64 -20.76 9.62
CA ARG A 43 8.47 -19.74 10.66
C ARG A 43 7.06 -19.21 10.74
N PHE A 44 6.64 -18.83 11.96
CA PHE A 44 5.48 -17.99 12.18
C PHE A 44 5.89 -16.51 12.24
N GLU A 45 5.03 -15.63 11.73
CA GLU A 45 5.26 -14.19 11.76
C GLU A 45 3.93 -13.46 12.00
N VAL A 46 3.94 -12.48 12.92
CA VAL A 46 2.90 -11.45 12.98
C VAL A 46 3.23 -10.38 11.96
N ARG A 47 2.63 -10.47 10.79
CA ARG A 47 2.97 -9.60 9.65
C ARG A 47 2.47 -8.18 9.81
N ASN A 48 1.31 -7.99 10.41
CA ASN A 48 0.75 -6.69 10.80
C ASN A 48 -0.12 -6.82 12.04
N ALA A 49 -0.05 -5.83 12.90
CA ALA A 49 -0.93 -5.63 14.04
C ALA A 49 -1.27 -4.13 14.10
N ARG A 50 -2.17 -3.67 13.22
CA ARG A 50 -2.47 -2.25 13.01
C ARG A 50 -3.72 -1.82 13.73
N ILE A 51 -3.67 -0.63 14.29
CA ILE A 51 -4.82 0.09 14.82
C ILE A 51 -4.83 1.46 14.19
N SER A 52 -5.99 1.90 13.71
CA SER A 52 -6.18 3.24 13.16
C SER A 52 -7.44 3.91 13.71
N VAL A 53 -7.35 5.21 13.84
CA VAL A 53 -8.46 6.09 14.18
C VAL A 53 -8.64 7.05 13.02
N THR A 54 -9.84 7.14 12.49
CA THR A 54 -10.24 8.11 11.46
C THR A 54 -11.43 8.92 11.95
N GLY A 55 -11.55 10.16 11.51
CA GLY A 55 -12.70 10.97 11.86
C GLY A 55 -12.70 12.31 11.12
N LYS A 56 -13.73 13.10 11.42
CA LYS A 56 -13.86 14.48 10.96
C LYS A 56 -13.99 15.39 12.16
N LEU A 57 -13.37 16.56 12.10
CA LEU A 57 -13.61 17.65 13.07
C LEU A 57 -14.80 18.50 12.64
N VAL A 58 -14.90 18.72 11.33
CA VAL A 58 -16.02 19.33 10.60
C VAL A 58 -16.08 18.65 9.23
N GLU A 59 -17.10 18.90 8.43
CA GLU A 59 -17.23 18.24 7.11
C GLU A 59 -16.01 18.41 6.21
N GLN A 60 -15.34 19.55 6.29
CA GLN A 60 -14.19 19.89 5.46
C GLN A 60 -12.85 19.43 6.05
N VAL A 61 -12.79 19.01 7.31
CA VAL A 61 -11.53 18.66 7.99
C VAL A 61 -11.61 17.23 8.52
N ALA A 62 -10.87 16.35 7.91
CA ALA A 62 -10.71 14.95 8.33
C ALA A 62 -9.31 14.72 8.91
N TYR A 63 -9.17 13.69 9.72
CA TYR A 63 -7.90 13.25 10.27
C TYR A 63 -7.78 11.73 10.25
N LYS A 64 -6.55 11.26 10.29
CA LYS A 64 -6.21 9.84 10.50
C LYS A 64 -4.96 9.70 11.35
N ALA A 65 -4.97 8.74 12.25
CA ALA A 65 -3.80 8.20 12.92
C ALA A 65 -3.79 6.67 12.75
N GLU A 66 -2.64 6.09 12.43
CA GLU A 66 -2.45 4.63 12.29
C GLU A 66 -1.10 4.22 12.84
N ILE A 67 -1.08 3.18 13.68
CA ILE A 67 0.13 2.57 14.22
C ILE A 67 0.19 1.09 13.82
N ASP A 68 1.40 0.53 13.76
CA ASP A 68 1.65 -0.91 13.61
C ASP A 68 2.48 -1.40 14.79
N LEU A 69 2.03 -2.45 15.46
CA LEU A 69 2.62 -3.05 16.65
C LEU A 69 3.43 -4.31 16.32
N SER A 70 3.57 -4.66 15.04
CA SER A 70 4.21 -5.92 14.60
C SER A 70 5.73 -5.84 14.41
N ASP A 71 6.38 -4.76 14.84
CA ASP A 71 7.80 -4.52 14.62
C ASP A 71 8.62 -4.89 15.87
N GLU A 72 8.61 -6.17 16.24
CA GLU A 72 9.44 -6.78 17.30
C GLU A 72 9.50 -5.96 18.61
N GLY A 73 8.34 -5.48 19.06
CA GLY A 73 8.22 -4.67 20.28
C GLY A 73 8.30 -3.17 20.07
N SER A 74 8.61 -2.70 18.87
CA SER A 74 8.61 -1.28 18.52
C SER A 74 7.25 -0.86 17.95
N ILE A 75 6.77 0.33 18.34
CA ILE A 75 5.56 0.92 17.78
C ILE A 75 5.97 1.78 16.58
N LYS A 76 5.45 1.44 15.38
CA LYS A 76 5.60 2.27 14.19
C LYS A 76 4.39 3.16 13.98
N MET A 77 4.56 4.48 14.00
CA MET A 77 3.56 5.40 13.48
C MET A 77 3.57 5.32 11.96
N LEU A 78 2.46 4.90 11.37
CA LEU A 78 2.31 4.76 9.92
C LEU A 78 1.69 6.00 9.29
N ASP A 79 0.50 6.38 9.74
CA ASP A 79 -0.20 7.55 9.24
C ASP A 79 -0.50 8.50 10.43
N ALA A 80 -0.27 9.79 10.25
CA ALA A 80 -0.67 10.85 11.18
C ALA A 80 -0.84 12.14 10.37
N TYR A 81 -2.07 12.41 9.91
CA TYR A 81 -2.32 13.54 9.03
C TYR A 81 -3.67 14.21 9.26
N ALA A 82 -3.75 15.48 8.87
CA ALA A 82 -4.98 16.20 8.66
C ALA A 82 -5.22 16.41 7.16
N ARG A 83 -6.49 16.34 6.75
CA ARG A 83 -6.93 16.59 5.38
C ARG A 83 -8.00 17.67 5.39
N ILE A 84 -7.79 18.72 4.63
CA ILE A 84 -8.72 19.83 4.44
C ILE A 84 -9.30 19.74 3.04
N THR A 85 -10.63 19.80 2.91
CA THR A 85 -11.36 19.76 1.64
C THR A 85 -12.11 21.10 1.47
N PRO A 86 -11.42 22.18 1.10
CA PRO A 86 -12.01 23.52 1.03
C PRO A 86 -13.06 23.62 -0.07
N LEU A 87 -12.92 22.83 -1.12
CA LEU A 87 -13.85 22.70 -2.24
C LEU A 87 -14.17 21.24 -2.48
N ARG A 88 -15.36 20.90 -2.94
CA ARG A 88 -15.86 19.53 -3.12
C ARG A 88 -14.92 18.57 -3.87
N ARG A 89 -14.00 19.10 -4.67
CA ARG A 89 -13.09 18.30 -5.53
C ARG A 89 -11.62 18.50 -5.22
N LEU A 90 -11.31 19.43 -4.32
CA LEU A 90 -9.94 19.81 -3.96
C LEU A 90 -9.68 19.39 -2.52
N ASN A 91 -8.60 18.66 -2.29
CA ASN A 91 -8.14 18.32 -0.96
C ASN A 91 -6.67 18.71 -0.76
N PHE A 92 -6.35 19.14 0.44
CA PHE A 92 -5.01 19.39 0.92
C PHE A 92 -4.76 18.49 2.12
N THR A 93 -3.69 17.70 2.07
CA THR A 93 -3.32 16.79 3.16
C THR A 93 -1.93 17.16 3.66
N ILE A 94 -1.75 17.22 4.97
CA ILE A 94 -0.46 17.50 5.62
C ILE A 94 -0.21 16.54 6.78
N GLY A 95 1.01 16.05 6.92
CA GLY A 95 1.44 15.12 7.96
C GLY A 95 2.21 13.95 7.39
N GLN A 96 2.16 12.82 8.07
CA GLN A 96 2.75 11.56 7.63
C GLN A 96 1.68 10.66 7.02
N PHE A 97 1.88 10.25 5.78
CA PHE A 97 0.92 9.39 5.07
C PHE A 97 1.59 8.68 3.88
N ARG A 98 0.81 7.83 3.19
CA ARG A 98 1.28 7.16 1.98
C ARG A 98 1.54 8.16 0.87
N VAL A 99 2.75 8.10 0.32
CA VAL A 99 3.15 8.90 -0.83
C VAL A 99 2.31 8.50 -2.05
N PRO A 100 1.79 9.44 -2.86
CA PRO A 100 1.00 9.12 -4.04
C PRO A 100 1.87 8.54 -5.17
N PHE A 101 2.22 7.26 -5.05
CA PHE A 101 3.11 6.55 -5.97
C PHE A 101 2.70 5.08 -6.06
N THR A 102 2.74 4.49 -7.26
CA THR A 102 2.39 3.09 -7.61
C THR A 102 0.95 2.66 -7.26
N ILE A 103 0.57 1.43 -7.62
CA ILE A 103 -0.71 0.82 -7.26
C ILE A 103 -0.54 -0.10 -6.04
N ASP A 104 0.32 -1.12 -6.12
CA ASP A 104 0.42 -2.15 -5.08
C ASP A 104 0.99 -1.61 -3.76
N ALA A 105 1.97 -0.70 -3.79
CA ALA A 105 2.49 -0.06 -2.58
C ALA A 105 1.42 0.75 -1.84
N HIS A 106 0.44 1.29 -2.56
CA HIS A 106 -0.65 2.08 -2.00
C HIS A 106 -1.77 1.26 -1.35
N ARG A 107 -1.82 -0.08 -1.58
CA ARG A 107 -2.82 -0.96 -0.96
C ARG A 107 -2.61 -1.11 0.54
N SER A 108 -3.71 -1.04 1.27
CA SER A 108 -3.74 -1.43 2.68
C SER A 108 -3.64 -2.95 2.83
N PRO A 109 -3.18 -3.49 3.99
CA PRO A 109 -3.04 -4.94 4.19
C PRO A 109 -4.28 -5.75 3.88
N HIS A 110 -5.47 -5.23 4.19
CA HIS A 110 -6.76 -5.88 3.91
C HIS A 110 -7.21 -5.80 2.43
N GLN A 111 -6.52 -5.01 1.61
CA GLN A 111 -6.78 -4.85 0.17
C GLN A 111 -5.80 -5.64 -0.69
N GLN A 112 -4.81 -6.30 -0.08
CA GLN A 112 -3.82 -7.10 -0.81
C GLN A 112 -4.45 -8.40 -1.30
N TYR A 113 -4.12 -8.78 -2.52
CA TYR A 113 -4.54 -10.05 -3.13
C TYR A 113 -3.68 -11.22 -2.62
N PHE A 114 -2.37 -11.01 -2.49
CA PHE A 114 -1.38 -12.00 -2.09
C PHE A 114 -0.92 -11.78 -0.65
N ALA A 115 -0.42 -12.82 -0.01
CA ALA A 115 0.18 -12.73 1.33
C ALA A 115 1.43 -11.83 1.34
N ASN A 116 2.26 -11.89 0.30
CA ASN A 116 3.43 -11.04 0.14
C ASN A 116 3.21 -10.01 -0.99
N ARG A 117 3.78 -8.82 -0.83
CA ARG A 117 3.73 -7.75 -1.82
C ARG A 117 4.57 -8.07 -3.05
N SER A 118 4.30 -7.36 -4.17
CA SER A 118 5.15 -7.34 -5.36
C SER A 118 6.55 -6.81 -5.05
N PHE A 119 7.52 -7.05 -5.95
CA PHE A 119 8.84 -6.44 -5.82
C PHE A 119 8.75 -4.92 -5.94
N ILE A 120 7.91 -4.39 -6.83
CA ILE A 120 7.65 -2.95 -6.95
C ILE A 120 7.28 -2.38 -5.58
N ALA A 121 6.27 -2.93 -4.91
CA ALA A 121 5.79 -2.41 -3.64
C ALA A 121 6.77 -2.57 -2.47
N LYS A 122 7.76 -3.47 -2.57
CA LYS A 122 8.83 -3.63 -1.57
C LYS A 122 10.00 -2.67 -1.79
N GLN A 123 10.30 -2.35 -3.05
CA GLN A 123 11.54 -1.72 -3.49
C GLN A 123 11.33 -0.30 -4.05
N VAL A 124 10.10 0.19 -4.10
CA VAL A 124 9.86 1.62 -4.34
C VAL A 124 10.50 2.44 -3.22
N GLY A 125 10.83 3.68 -3.48
CA GLY A 125 11.39 4.57 -2.49
C GLY A 125 10.60 4.62 -1.18
N ASN A 126 10.25 5.79 -0.71
CA ASN A 126 9.44 5.90 0.50
C ASN A 126 7.97 5.60 0.22
N VAL A 127 7.45 4.48 0.74
CA VAL A 127 6.01 4.16 0.69
C VAL A 127 5.19 5.16 1.53
N ARG A 128 5.77 5.65 2.63
CA ARG A 128 5.24 6.70 3.51
C ARG A 128 6.32 7.71 3.81
N ASP A 129 5.90 8.96 3.95
CA ASP A 129 6.78 10.06 4.27
C ASP A 129 6.00 11.21 4.95
N VAL A 130 6.70 12.16 5.52
CA VAL A 130 6.12 13.39 6.04
C VAL A 130 6.14 14.45 4.96
N GLY A 131 5.01 15.08 4.72
CA GLY A 131 4.88 16.08 3.67
C GLY A 131 3.49 16.64 3.55
N ALA A 132 3.24 17.25 2.40
CA ALA A 132 1.94 17.80 2.06
C ALA A 132 1.59 17.48 0.60
N THR A 133 0.32 17.16 0.34
CA THR A 133 -0.22 16.91 -1.00
C THR A 133 -1.41 17.80 -1.30
N LEU A 134 -1.57 18.10 -2.58
CA LEU A 134 -2.75 18.66 -3.17
C LEU A 134 -3.38 17.60 -4.07
N GLY A 135 -4.64 17.28 -3.83
CA GLY A 135 -5.42 16.32 -4.63
C GLY A 135 -6.61 17.01 -5.31
N TYR A 136 -6.87 16.64 -6.56
CA TYR A 136 -8.01 17.12 -7.31
C TYR A 136 -8.73 15.98 -8.02
N THR A 137 -10.06 15.95 -7.90
CA THR A 137 -10.90 14.93 -8.54
C THR A 137 -11.76 15.56 -9.64
N LEU A 138 -11.48 15.23 -10.88
CA LEU A 138 -12.35 15.50 -12.02
C LEU A 138 -13.48 14.46 -12.03
N SER A 139 -14.69 14.88 -11.67
CA SER A 139 -15.84 14.00 -11.65
C SER A 139 -16.50 13.94 -13.03
N GLY A 140 -17.04 12.78 -13.40
CA GLY A 140 -17.71 12.55 -14.69
C GLY A 140 -17.98 11.06 -14.87
N ALA A 141 -18.38 10.66 -16.07
CA ALA A 141 -18.54 9.24 -16.42
C ALA A 141 -17.20 8.47 -16.28
N ASN A 142 -16.10 9.15 -16.54
CA ASN A 142 -14.74 8.64 -16.40
C ASN A 142 -13.98 9.55 -15.44
N PRO A 143 -14.03 9.30 -14.11
CA PRO A 143 -13.33 10.15 -13.15
C PRO A 143 -11.82 10.14 -13.34
N ILE A 144 -11.16 11.28 -13.07
CA ILE A 144 -9.70 11.38 -13.02
C ILE A 144 -9.34 11.90 -11.64
N ILE A 145 -8.40 11.21 -10.97
CA ILE A 145 -7.84 11.65 -9.68
C ILE A 145 -6.40 12.07 -9.92
N LEU A 146 -6.09 13.32 -9.59
CA LEU A 146 -4.74 13.88 -9.63
C LEU A 146 -4.29 14.16 -8.20
N GLU A 147 -3.08 13.76 -7.87
CA GLU A 147 -2.47 14.04 -6.57
C GLU A 147 -0.99 14.33 -6.76
N ALA A 148 -0.50 15.42 -6.15
CA ALA A 148 0.90 15.77 -6.15
C ALA A 148 1.30 16.39 -4.81
N GLY A 149 2.55 16.22 -4.40
CA GLY A 149 3.01 16.75 -3.12
C GLY A 149 4.52 16.79 -2.98
N LEU A 150 4.92 17.51 -1.93
CA LEU A 150 6.29 17.64 -1.48
C LEU A 150 6.48 16.91 -0.15
N PHE A 151 7.64 16.29 0.01
CA PHE A 151 7.94 15.40 1.11
C PHE A 151 9.35 15.65 1.65
N ASN A 152 9.60 15.24 2.89
CA ASN A 152 10.93 15.33 3.47
C ASN A 152 11.95 14.40 2.77
N GLY A 153 11.53 13.21 2.32
CA GLY A 153 12.44 12.15 1.83
C GLY A 153 12.99 11.27 2.95
N SER A 154 12.62 11.51 4.21
CA SER A 154 13.09 10.76 5.39
C SER A 154 12.38 9.43 5.61
N GLY A 155 11.26 9.19 4.93
CA GLY A 155 10.40 8.04 5.20
C GLY A 155 9.72 8.14 6.58
N LEU A 156 9.73 7.03 7.32
CA LEU A 156 9.09 6.93 8.65
C LEU A 156 10.00 7.31 9.82
N THR A 157 11.27 7.59 9.57
CA THR A 157 12.30 7.78 10.60
C THR A 157 12.95 9.16 10.49
N ASN A 158 13.67 9.55 11.55
CA ASN A 158 14.50 10.77 11.60
C ASN A 158 13.78 12.08 11.25
N GLN A 159 12.49 12.18 11.57
CA GLN A 159 11.68 13.36 11.17
C GLN A 159 12.04 14.62 11.96
N LYS A 160 12.37 14.47 13.25
CA LYS A 160 12.47 15.59 14.19
C LYS A 160 13.56 16.60 13.84
N ASP A 161 14.70 16.12 13.41
CA ASP A 161 15.87 16.97 13.10
C ASP A 161 16.32 16.79 11.64
N TYR A 162 15.40 16.34 10.77
CA TYR A 162 15.67 16.11 9.37
C TYR A 162 15.52 17.40 8.54
N TRP A 163 16.62 18.11 8.38
CA TRP A 163 16.70 19.27 7.52
C TRP A 163 17.30 18.89 6.17
N THR A 164 16.62 19.20 5.08
CA THR A 164 17.08 18.88 3.72
C THR A 164 16.98 20.07 2.78
N LYS A 165 17.96 20.20 1.89
CA LYS A 165 17.91 21.12 0.75
C LYS A 165 17.30 20.45 -0.49
N ALA A 166 17.14 19.13 -0.46
CA ALA A 166 16.58 18.37 -1.56
C ALA A 166 15.08 18.60 -1.67
N VAL A 167 14.61 18.87 -2.89
CA VAL A 167 13.19 18.89 -3.21
C VAL A 167 12.77 17.46 -3.53
N ASN A 168 12.13 16.79 -2.58
CA ASN A 168 11.53 15.47 -2.77
C ASN A 168 10.05 15.65 -3.10
N PHE A 169 9.57 14.96 -4.14
CA PHE A 169 8.18 15.09 -4.57
C PHE A 169 7.62 13.76 -5.04
N SER A 170 6.31 13.69 -5.10
CA SER A 170 5.60 12.63 -5.79
C SER A 170 4.35 13.18 -6.47
N ALA A 171 3.99 12.58 -7.60
CA ALA A 171 2.75 12.88 -8.30
C ALA A 171 2.13 11.59 -8.86
N LYS A 172 0.80 11.54 -8.86
CA LYS A 172 0.01 10.40 -9.34
C LYS A 172 -1.24 10.88 -10.06
N ALA A 173 -1.49 10.30 -11.22
CA ALA A 173 -2.72 10.49 -11.99
C ALA A 173 -3.40 9.13 -12.19
N GLN A 174 -4.69 9.03 -11.83
CA GLN A 174 -5.49 7.82 -12.03
C GLN A 174 -6.68 8.12 -12.94
N PHE A 175 -6.80 7.34 -14.00
CA PHE A 175 -7.84 7.47 -15.02
C PHE A 175 -8.79 6.28 -14.90
N PHE A 176 -10.03 6.53 -14.48
CA PHE A 176 -11.06 5.49 -14.42
C PHE A 176 -11.81 5.47 -15.74
N LEU A 177 -11.57 4.42 -16.50
CA LEU A 177 -12.10 4.22 -17.84
C LEU A 177 -13.39 3.37 -17.81
N PRO A 178 -14.19 3.34 -18.88
CA PRO A 178 -15.38 2.52 -18.95
C PRO A 178 -15.08 1.02 -18.74
N ARG A 179 -16.12 0.26 -18.36
CA ARG A 179 -16.07 -1.20 -18.21
C ARG A 179 -15.08 -1.74 -17.15
N GLY A 180 -14.67 -0.91 -16.19
CA GLY A 180 -13.81 -1.34 -15.09
C GLY A 180 -12.32 -1.27 -15.37
N PHE A 181 -11.87 -0.60 -16.43
CA PHE A 181 -10.46 -0.32 -16.68
C PHE A 181 -9.97 0.88 -15.87
N ASN A 182 -8.73 0.82 -15.45
CA ASN A 182 -8.00 1.93 -14.83
C ASN A 182 -6.60 2.02 -15.44
N VAL A 183 -6.10 3.24 -15.59
CA VAL A 183 -4.70 3.53 -15.92
C VAL A 183 -4.16 4.47 -14.85
N THR A 184 -2.99 4.18 -14.34
CA THR A 184 -2.30 4.98 -13.31
C THR A 184 -0.92 5.34 -13.83
N LEU A 185 -0.59 6.63 -13.76
CA LEU A 185 0.75 7.16 -14.02
C LEU A 185 1.24 7.78 -12.73
N SER A 186 2.46 7.48 -12.32
CA SER A 186 3.03 8.09 -11.13
C SER A 186 4.53 8.33 -11.24
N THR A 187 5.03 9.28 -10.46
CA THR A 187 6.46 9.59 -10.37
C THR A 187 6.81 9.97 -8.94
N GLN A 188 8.03 9.61 -8.52
CA GLN A 188 8.57 9.99 -7.23
C GLN A 188 10.05 10.34 -7.36
N LYS A 189 10.46 11.44 -6.75
CA LYS A 189 11.86 11.82 -6.53
C LYS A 189 12.16 11.76 -5.05
N ILE A 190 13.23 11.06 -4.68
CA ILE A 190 13.78 11.05 -3.32
C ILE A 190 15.28 11.28 -3.40
N SER A 191 15.87 11.81 -2.34
CA SER A 191 17.32 12.05 -2.26
C SER A 191 17.84 11.52 -0.91
N PRO A 192 17.86 10.19 -0.71
CA PRO A 192 18.40 9.60 0.50
C PRO A 192 19.92 9.88 0.56
N ASN A 193 20.40 10.33 1.70
CA ASN A 193 21.82 10.63 1.94
C ASN A 193 22.51 11.46 0.82
N GLY A 194 21.73 12.34 0.15
CA GLY A 194 22.24 13.17 -0.94
C GLY A 194 22.19 12.55 -2.34
N ASN A 195 21.98 11.23 -2.44
CA ASN A 195 21.88 10.53 -3.72
C ASN A 195 20.46 10.64 -4.26
N THR A 196 20.30 11.29 -5.40
CA THR A 196 18.97 11.46 -6.00
C THR A 196 18.56 10.23 -6.77
N THR A 197 17.36 9.75 -6.45
CA THR A 197 16.68 8.66 -7.17
C THR A 197 15.41 9.20 -7.78
N MET A 198 15.22 8.97 -9.08
CA MET A 198 14.02 9.32 -9.82
C MET A 198 13.31 8.06 -10.26
N MET A 199 12.00 7.99 -10.02
CA MET A 199 11.19 6.81 -10.31
C MET A 199 9.95 7.20 -11.12
N TYR A 200 9.61 6.36 -12.09
CA TYR A 200 8.43 6.47 -12.93
C TYR A 200 7.69 5.14 -12.92
N ASP A 201 6.39 5.22 -12.84
CA ASP A 201 5.54 4.04 -12.74
C ASP A 201 4.32 4.18 -13.65
N LEU A 202 4.03 3.10 -14.35
CA LEU A 202 2.83 2.92 -15.18
C LEU A 202 2.10 1.66 -14.70
N GLY A 203 0.91 1.84 -14.19
CA GLY A 203 0.05 0.75 -13.77
C GLY A 203 -1.29 0.75 -14.50
N THR A 204 -1.86 -0.41 -14.68
CA THR A 204 -3.20 -0.59 -15.24
C THR A 204 -3.90 -1.76 -14.59
N TYR A 205 -5.22 -1.68 -14.44
CA TYR A 205 -6.02 -2.84 -14.05
C TYR A 205 -7.37 -2.86 -14.75
N TYR A 206 -7.91 -4.06 -14.85
CA TYR A 206 -9.29 -4.36 -15.20
C TYR A 206 -9.98 -5.01 -14.01
N HIS A 207 -11.12 -4.45 -13.59
CA HIS A 207 -11.91 -5.01 -12.49
C HIS A 207 -13.39 -5.04 -12.84
N ALA A 208 -13.88 -6.18 -13.34
CA ALA A 208 -15.31 -6.42 -13.62
C ALA A 208 -15.61 -7.92 -13.70
N ASN A 209 -16.87 -8.29 -13.50
CA ASN A 209 -17.39 -9.65 -13.67
C ASN A 209 -16.63 -10.74 -12.88
N GLY A 210 -16.12 -10.39 -11.70
CA GLY A 210 -15.32 -11.29 -10.87
C GLY A 210 -13.83 -11.34 -11.21
N TRP A 211 -13.41 -10.79 -12.36
CA TRP A 211 -12.02 -10.68 -12.74
C TRP A 211 -11.36 -9.44 -12.12
N HIS A 212 -10.13 -9.62 -11.68
CA HIS A 212 -9.18 -8.53 -11.47
C HIS A 212 -7.86 -8.91 -12.17
N ILE A 213 -7.50 -8.15 -13.17
CA ILE A 213 -6.27 -8.31 -13.94
C ILE A 213 -5.49 -7.02 -13.77
N GLU A 214 -4.25 -7.08 -13.37
CA GLU A 214 -3.42 -5.92 -13.11
C GLU A 214 -2.01 -6.12 -13.65
N ALA A 215 -1.42 -5.03 -14.13
CA ALA A 215 -0.02 -4.96 -14.52
C ALA A 215 0.56 -3.61 -14.10
N GLU A 216 1.78 -3.61 -13.60
CA GLU A 216 2.51 -2.44 -13.15
C GLU A 216 3.97 -2.54 -13.60
N TYR A 217 4.53 -1.44 -14.09
CA TYR A 217 5.91 -1.34 -14.52
C TYR A 217 6.56 -0.14 -13.87
N LEU A 218 7.72 -0.36 -13.23
CA LEU A 218 8.53 0.65 -12.57
C LEU A 218 9.88 0.80 -13.27
N TYR A 219 10.25 2.03 -13.57
CA TYR A 219 11.59 2.45 -13.96
C TYR A 219 12.18 3.32 -12.86
N LYS A 220 13.43 3.02 -12.44
CA LYS A 220 14.15 3.76 -11.39
C LYS A 220 15.55 4.11 -11.87
N HIS A 221 15.88 5.38 -11.79
CA HIS A 221 17.15 5.97 -12.21
C HIS A 221 17.86 6.61 -11.02
N TYR A 222 19.17 6.40 -10.92
CA TYR A 222 20.03 7.01 -9.91
C TYR A 222 20.87 8.11 -10.58
N SER A 223 20.89 9.30 -9.98
CA SER A 223 21.68 10.42 -10.53
C SER A 223 23.19 10.13 -10.50
N HIS A 224 23.92 10.77 -11.40
CA HIS A 224 25.37 10.69 -11.53
C HIS A 224 25.91 9.28 -11.83
N ASP A 225 25.09 8.41 -12.45
CA ASP A 225 25.46 7.04 -12.81
C ASP A 225 25.99 6.21 -11.62
N LEU A 226 25.54 6.54 -10.40
CA LEU A 226 25.98 5.86 -9.17
C LEU A 226 25.55 4.39 -9.11
N PHE A 227 24.56 3.99 -9.90
CA PHE A 227 24.11 2.62 -10.10
C PHE A 227 23.37 2.52 -11.44
N SER A 228 23.33 1.31 -12.01
CA SER A 228 22.56 1.03 -13.23
C SER A 228 21.06 1.24 -13.02
N ASP A 229 20.35 1.59 -14.08
CA ASP A 229 18.90 1.73 -14.07
C ASP A 229 18.20 0.44 -13.67
N VAL A 230 17.11 0.59 -12.92
CA VAL A 230 16.31 -0.52 -12.43
C VAL A 230 15.00 -0.59 -13.19
N HIS A 231 14.70 -1.78 -13.66
CA HIS A 231 13.43 -2.12 -14.29
C HIS A 231 12.72 -3.16 -13.44
N SER A 232 11.45 -2.95 -13.16
CA SER A 232 10.61 -3.91 -12.45
C SER A 232 9.24 -4.02 -13.10
N PHE A 233 8.69 -5.22 -13.05
CA PHE A 233 7.36 -5.55 -13.57
C PHE A 233 6.62 -6.41 -12.55
N ASP A 234 5.34 -6.13 -12.36
CA ASP A 234 4.37 -6.95 -11.64
C ASP A 234 3.14 -7.14 -12.51
N GLY A 235 2.66 -8.36 -12.62
CA GLY A 235 1.41 -8.63 -13.31
C GLY A 235 0.69 -9.81 -12.68
N PHE A 236 -0.63 -9.66 -12.43
CA PHE A 236 -1.41 -10.73 -11.84
C PHE A 236 -2.85 -10.81 -12.36
N ILE A 237 -3.40 -12.00 -12.18
CA ILE A 237 -4.80 -12.33 -12.47
C ILE A 237 -5.42 -12.93 -11.22
N ASN A 238 -6.60 -12.46 -10.86
CA ASN A 238 -7.46 -12.98 -9.80
C ASN A 238 -8.88 -13.16 -10.34
N TYR A 239 -9.54 -14.27 -9.97
CA TYR A 239 -10.93 -14.49 -10.32
C TYR A 239 -11.77 -14.86 -9.09
N ASP A 240 -12.81 -14.08 -8.82
CA ASP A 240 -13.70 -14.23 -7.66
C ASP A 240 -14.85 -15.20 -7.94
N ILE A 241 -14.78 -16.41 -7.42
CA ILE A 241 -15.85 -17.42 -7.43
C ILE A 241 -16.72 -17.21 -6.19
N LYS A 242 -17.89 -16.60 -6.36
CA LYS A 242 -18.80 -16.28 -5.25
C LYS A 242 -19.61 -17.50 -4.82
N THR A 243 -19.75 -17.70 -3.52
CA THR A 243 -20.63 -18.73 -2.95
C THR A 243 -22.06 -18.20 -2.95
N HIS A 244 -22.99 -18.97 -3.52
CA HIS A 244 -24.40 -18.61 -3.60
C HIS A 244 -25.23 -19.05 -2.38
N LYS A 245 -24.68 -19.88 -1.50
CA LYS A 245 -25.36 -20.34 -0.29
C LYS A 245 -25.42 -19.21 0.74
N ARG A 246 -26.64 -18.82 1.12
CA ARG A 246 -26.92 -17.68 2.00
C ARG A 246 -26.30 -17.79 3.40
N GLU A 247 -26.17 -19.02 3.92
CA GLU A 247 -25.62 -19.34 5.25
C GLU A 247 -24.16 -19.83 5.21
N SER A 248 -23.48 -19.73 4.08
CA SER A 248 -22.10 -20.18 3.97
C SER A 248 -21.16 -19.23 4.73
N LEU A 249 -20.29 -19.80 5.58
CA LEU A 249 -19.19 -19.06 6.19
C LEU A 249 -18.23 -18.51 5.13
N ILE A 250 -18.07 -19.21 4.00
CA ILE A 250 -17.23 -18.79 2.88
C ILE A 250 -18.07 -17.95 1.94
N LYS A 251 -17.67 -16.70 1.73
CA LYS A 251 -18.31 -15.77 0.79
C LYS A 251 -17.82 -15.96 -0.65
N LYS A 252 -16.51 -16.14 -0.81
CA LYS A 252 -15.88 -16.36 -2.12
C LYS A 252 -14.56 -17.11 -1.98
N VAL A 253 -14.18 -17.76 -3.08
CA VAL A 253 -12.87 -18.38 -3.28
C VAL A 253 -12.26 -17.76 -4.53
N SER A 254 -11.03 -17.26 -4.42
CA SER A 254 -10.37 -16.52 -5.48
C SER A 254 -9.03 -17.17 -5.83
N PRO A 255 -8.96 -18.02 -6.87
CA PRO A 255 -7.69 -18.45 -7.44
C PRO A 255 -6.97 -17.23 -8.06
N LEU A 256 -5.64 -17.23 -7.95
CA LEU A 256 -4.82 -16.13 -8.39
C LEU A 256 -3.41 -16.58 -8.80
N VAL A 257 -2.83 -15.83 -9.73
CA VAL A 257 -1.46 -16.03 -10.20
C VAL A 257 -0.81 -14.68 -10.43
N ARG A 258 0.47 -14.53 -10.04
CA ARG A 258 1.28 -13.33 -10.23
C ARG A 258 2.66 -13.69 -10.75
N TYR A 259 3.16 -12.87 -11.65
CA TYR A 259 4.54 -12.85 -12.06
C TYR A 259 5.16 -11.51 -11.70
N ASP A 260 6.30 -11.55 -10.99
CA ASP A 260 7.11 -10.39 -10.62
C ASP A 260 8.50 -10.50 -11.25
N PHE A 261 9.05 -9.38 -11.68
CA PHE A 261 10.42 -9.23 -12.13
C PHE A 261 11.04 -7.97 -11.53
N MET A 262 12.31 -8.04 -11.17
CA MET A 262 13.13 -6.86 -10.84
C MET A 262 14.57 -7.10 -11.27
N SER A 263 15.19 -6.13 -11.95
CA SER A 263 16.62 -6.13 -12.27
C SER A 263 17.46 -5.96 -10.98
N ASP A 264 18.78 -6.00 -11.11
CA ASP A 264 19.68 -5.66 -10.00
C ASP A 264 19.30 -4.31 -9.40
N HIS A 265 19.26 -4.20 -8.08
CA HIS A 265 18.69 -3.06 -7.36
C HIS A 265 19.59 -2.59 -6.23
N SER A 266 19.65 -1.25 -6.06
CA SER A 266 20.23 -0.58 -4.90
C SER A 266 19.14 0.11 -4.07
N ASP A 267 19.30 0.13 -2.75
CA ASP A 267 18.43 0.88 -1.83
C ASP A 267 18.63 2.41 -1.93
N GLY A 268 19.66 2.87 -2.64
CA GLY A 268 20.01 4.28 -2.78
C GLY A 268 20.74 4.89 -1.55
N ASN A 269 20.98 4.10 -0.50
CA ASN A 269 21.57 4.55 0.75
C ASN A 269 22.96 3.95 1.02
N THR A 270 23.13 2.67 0.69
CA THR A 270 24.35 1.93 0.98
C THR A 270 25.36 2.16 -0.14
N VAL A 271 26.53 2.71 0.21
CA VAL A 271 27.64 2.96 -0.73
C VAL A 271 28.81 2.00 -0.44
N ASP A 272 29.64 1.77 -1.43
CA ASP A 272 30.91 1.07 -1.31
C ASP A 272 32.07 2.04 -0.94
N THR A 273 33.30 1.51 -0.94
CA THR A 273 34.51 2.29 -0.63
C THR A 273 34.81 3.38 -1.66
N ASP A 274 34.31 3.24 -2.88
CA ASP A 274 34.53 4.18 -3.98
C ASP A 274 33.38 5.21 -4.11
N GLY A 275 32.40 5.14 -3.19
CA GLY A 275 31.24 6.03 -3.15
C GLY A 275 30.13 5.66 -4.12
N LEU A 276 30.24 4.50 -4.80
CA LEU A 276 29.18 3.97 -5.65
C LEU A 276 28.12 3.24 -4.84
N LEU A 277 26.88 3.25 -5.30
CA LEU A 277 25.80 2.56 -4.63
C LEU A 277 25.99 1.05 -4.72
N LYS A 278 25.86 0.37 -3.58
CA LYS A 278 25.92 -1.10 -3.53
C LYS A 278 24.69 -1.76 -4.10
N LEU A 279 24.91 -2.92 -4.71
CA LEU A 279 23.89 -3.89 -5.02
C LEU A 279 23.29 -4.42 -3.71
N THR A 280 22.01 -4.13 -3.43
CA THR A 280 21.29 -4.62 -2.25
C THR A 280 20.37 -5.79 -2.55
N ASP A 281 19.96 -5.93 -3.80
CA ASP A 281 19.09 -7.01 -4.28
C ASP A 281 19.50 -7.46 -5.68
N TYR A 282 19.69 -8.78 -5.86
CA TYR A 282 20.00 -9.35 -7.15
C TYR A 282 18.78 -9.39 -8.08
N LYS A 283 19.05 -9.36 -9.39
CA LYS A 283 18.05 -9.61 -10.44
C LYS A 283 17.34 -10.92 -10.17
N ARG A 284 16.01 -10.87 -10.17
CA ARG A 284 15.18 -12.02 -9.87
C ARG A 284 13.81 -11.95 -10.53
N HIS A 285 13.24 -13.11 -10.67
CA HIS A 285 11.85 -13.32 -11.07
C HIS A 285 11.14 -14.10 -9.97
N ARG A 286 9.85 -13.92 -9.84
CA ARG A 286 9.01 -14.71 -8.94
C ARG A 286 7.71 -15.06 -9.63
N LEU A 287 7.34 -16.34 -9.59
CA LEU A 287 5.99 -16.80 -9.91
C LEU A 287 5.27 -17.13 -8.62
N THR A 288 4.14 -16.49 -8.38
CA THR A 288 3.28 -16.77 -7.21
C THR A 288 1.96 -17.32 -7.70
N THR A 289 1.57 -18.50 -7.22
CA THR A 289 0.24 -19.08 -7.45
C THR A 289 -0.45 -19.27 -6.11
N GLY A 290 -1.78 -19.28 -6.09
CA GLY A 290 -2.47 -19.52 -4.85
C GLY A 290 -3.97 -19.32 -4.90
N VAL A 291 -4.55 -19.28 -3.70
CA VAL A 291 -5.99 -19.09 -3.49
C VAL A 291 -6.22 -18.20 -2.28
N THR A 292 -7.19 -17.30 -2.38
CA THR A 292 -7.72 -16.53 -1.27
C THR A 292 -9.14 -16.98 -0.97
N ILE A 293 -9.43 -17.35 0.28
CA ILE A 293 -10.75 -17.71 0.79
C ILE A 293 -11.23 -16.55 1.65
N SER A 294 -12.28 -15.84 1.21
CA SER A 294 -12.87 -14.73 1.96
C SER A 294 -14.10 -15.20 2.74
N LEU A 295 -14.15 -14.87 4.03
CA LEU A 295 -15.25 -15.22 4.90
C LEU A 295 -16.46 -14.28 4.73
N ALA A 296 -17.64 -14.76 5.09
CA ALA A 296 -18.89 -14.01 5.03
C ALA A 296 -18.96 -12.99 6.18
N LYS A 297 -19.80 -11.97 5.99
CA LYS A 297 -20.13 -11.02 7.07
C LYS A 297 -20.66 -11.74 8.33
N PRO A 298 -20.40 -11.23 9.53
CA PRO A 298 -19.86 -9.91 9.85
C PRO A 298 -18.32 -9.81 9.72
N PHE A 299 -17.63 -10.88 9.39
CA PHE A 299 -16.17 -10.92 9.35
C PHE A 299 -15.60 -10.25 8.08
N VAL A 300 -14.53 -9.50 8.24
CA VAL A 300 -13.66 -9.07 7.13
C VAL A 300 -12.38 -9.86 7.30
N SER A 301 -12.39 -11.12 6.88
CA SER A 301 -11.28 -12.04 7.06
C SER A 301 -11.00 -12.82 5.78
N ASP A 302 -9.73 -12.93 5.45
CA ASP A 302 -9.22 -13.73 4.34
C ASP A 302 -8.22 -14.76 4.83
N ILE A 303 -8.31 -15.97 4.29
CA ILE A 303 -7.29 -16.99 4.40
C ILE A 303 -6.58 -17.03 3.04
N ARG A 304 -5.27 -16.82 3.01
CA ARG A 304 -4.44 -16.83 1.80
C ARG A 304 -3.46 -17.98 1.85
N ILE A 305 -3.43 -18.77 0.78
CA ILE A 305 -2.48 -19.85 0.59
C ILE A 305 -1.75 -19.54 -0.71
N ASN A 306 -0.45 -19.29 -0.64
CA ASN A 306 0.37 -18.97 -1.79
C ASN A 306 1.57 -19.89 -1.87
N PHE A 307 1.96 -20.27 -3.08
CA PHE A 307 3.26 -20.86 -3.39
C PHE A 307 4.07 -19.82 -4.18
N GLU A 308 5.27 -19.52 -3.72
CA GLU A 308 6.20 -18.58 -4.36
C GLU A 308 7.42 -19.34 -4.85
N LYS A 309 7.67 -19.30 -6.17
CA LYS A 309 8.88 -19.84 -6.83
C LYS A 309 9.74 -18.69 -7.30
N TYR A 310 11.00 -18.70 -6.89
CA TYR A 310 11.98 -17.67 -7.23
C TYR A 310 12.98 -18.20 -8.24
N PHE A 311 13.42 -17.33 -9.15
CA PHE A 311 14.43 -17.62 -10.15
C PHE A 311 15.47 -16.50 -10.11
N TYR A 312 16.72 -16.87 -9.85
CA TYR A 312 17.85 -15.96 -9.76
C TYR A 312 18.82 -16.20 -10.91
N ARG A 313 19.71 -15.22 -11.19
CA ARG A 313 20.87 -15.44 -12.04
C ARG A 313 21.91 -16.29 -11.30
N ASP A 314 22.80 -16.91 -12.03
CA ASP A 314 23.91 -17.68 -11.46
C ASP A 314 24.79 -16.79 -10.56
N GLY A 315 25.21 -17.33 -9.42
CA GLY A 315 26.01 -16.61 -8.43
C GLY A 315 25.26 -15.58 -7.58
N ALA A 316 23.94 -15.44 -7.73
CA ALA A 316 23.16 -14.57 -6.85
C ALA A 316 23.06 -15.18 -5.45
N ILE A 317 23.02 -14.28 -4.43
CA ILE A 317 22.79 -14.66 -3.03
C ILE A 317 21.40 -14.19 -2.63
N PRO A 318 20.38 -15.08 -2.62
CA PRO A 318 19.02 -14.71 -2.24
C PRO A 318 18.96 -14.25 -0.78
N LYS A 319 18.10 -13.26 -0.51
CA LYS A 319 17.74 -12.90 0.87
C LYS A 319 17.03 -14.08 1.54
N PRO A 320 17.22 -14.31 2.86
CA PRO A 320 16.56 -15.41 3.57
C PRO A 320 15.05 -15.47 3.36
N SER A 321 14.38 -14.30 3.24
CA SER A 321 12.94 -14.22 3.03
C SER A 321 12.51 -14.32 1.56
N GLU A 322 13.43 -14.48 0.60
CA GLU A 322 13.15 -14.48 -0.85
C GLU A 322 13.64 -15.78 -1.50
N LYS A 323 13.27 -16.91 -0.89
CA LYS A 323 13.46 -18.27 -1.37
C LYS A 323 12.12 -18.92 -1.66
N ASP A 324 12.14 -20.04 -2.37
CA ASP A 324 10.95 -20.84 -2.68
C ASP A 324 10.20 -21.22 -1.41
N LYS A 325 8.90 -20.96 -1.40
CA LYS A 325 8.12 -21.19 -0.17
C LYS A 325 6.62 -21.33 -0.38
N ILE A 326 6.01 -22.00 0.58
CA ILE A 326 4.57 -21.99 0.79
C ILE A 326 4.27 -20.97 1.90
N VAL A 327 3.25 -20.15 1.67
CA VAL A 327 2.77 -19.14 2.64
C VAL A 327 1.33 -19.43 2.96
N PHE A 328 1.03 -19.60 4.25
CA PHE A 328 -0.33 -19.62 4.80
C PHE A 328 -0.54 -18.36 5.63
N GLU A 329 -1.54 -17.56 5.32
CA GLU A 329 -1.83 -16.31 6.04
C GLU A 329 -3.30 -16.25 6.43
N VAL A 330 -3.55 -15.74 7.62
CA VAL A 330 -4.87 -15.31 8.08
C VAL A 330 -4.84 -13.81 8.30
N MET A 331 -5.72 -13.10 7.61
CA MET A 331 -5.93 -11.66 7.76
C MET A 331 -7.34 -11.42 8.29
N THR A 332 -7.46 -10.58 9.31
CA THR A 332 -8.76 -10.11 9.79
C THR A 332 -8.74 -8.60 10.00
N ARG A 333 -9.90 -7.97 9.78
CA ARG A 333 -10.12 -6.54 10.01
C ARG A 333 -11.43 -6.33 10.78
N PHE A 334 -11.41 -5.44 11.74
CA PHE A 334 -12.55 -4.99 12.53
C PHE A 334 -12.60 -3.46 12.60
#